data_ff917be5acd6c087e1f6dbe38b86bb7b
#
_entry.id   ff917be5acd6c087e1f6dbe38b86bb7b
#
_cell.length_a   1.000
_cell.length_b   1.000
_cell.length_c   1.000
_cell.angle_alpha   90.00
_cell.angle_beta   90.00
_cell.angle_gamma   90.00
#
_symmetry.space_group_name_H-M   'P 1'
#
loop_
_entity.id
_entity.type
_entity.pdbx_description
1 polymer ?
#
loop_
_entity_poly.entity_id
_entity_poly.type
_entity_poly.pdbx_seq_one_letter_code
_entity_poly.pdbx_strand_id
1 'polypeptide(L)'
;KVDPRAPKIFQPGIENGDWKGLVYGPKAEEANTGIYQSKQCAELGFIIKDGYPYKSRPYDLFLSEEVHFLKAELYARGFIAGDAKSEYEAGVRASFATWGVTSEVDDYLTSNREK
;
A
#
# COMPACT_ATOMS: atom_id res chain seq x y z
N LYS A 1 -13.39 1.98 4.11
CA LYS A 1 -12.53 1.38 5.15
C LYS A 1 -11.08 1.60 4.72
N VAL A 2 -10.20 2.04 5.62
CA VAL A 2 -8.77 2.20 5.33
C VAL A 2 -8.16 0.81 5.15
N ASP A 3 -7.23 0.65 4.20
CA ASP A 3 -6.48 -0.59 4.00
C ASP A 3 -5.72 -0.94 5.28
N PRO A 4 -5.85 -2.15 5.84
CA PRO A 4 -5.18 -2.55 7.08
C PRO A 4 -3.65 -2.45 7.05
N ARG A 5 -3.04 -2.47 5.86
CA ARG A 5 -1.59 -2.29 5.67
C ARG A 5 -1.16 -0.83 5.78
N ALA A 6 -2.09 0.11 5.55
CA ALA A 6 -1.76 1.54 5.55
C ALA A 6 -1.08 2.00 6.85
N PRO A 7 -1.53 1.62 8.07
CA PRO A 7 -0.86 1.99 9.31
C PRO A 7 0.52 1.36 9.52
N LYS A 8 0.88 0.34 8.74
CA LYS A 8 2.20 -0.28 8.76
C LYS A 8 3.18 0.41 7.81
N ILE A 9 2.65 0.96 6.72
CA ILE A 9 3.44 1.59 5.65
C ILE A 9 3.55 3.10 5.87
N PHE A 10 2.45 3.74 6.28
CA PHE A 10 2.32 5.17 6.42
C PHE A 10 2.02 5.58 7.85
N GLN A 11 2.23 6.84 8.16
CA GLN A 11 1.64 7.55 9.28
C GLN A 11 0.68 8.63 8.74
N PRO A 12 -0.42 8.91 9.44
CA PRO A 12 -1.33 9.97 9.02
C PRO A 12 -0.65 11.34 9.08
N GLY A 13 -1.22 12.33 8.43
CA GLY A 13 -0.76 13.70 8.50
C GLY A 13 -0.64 14.18 9.95
N ILE A 14 0.50 14.77 10.30
CA ILE A 14 0.84 15.14 11.70
C ILE A 14 -0.15 16.16 12.28
N GLU A 15 -0.64 17.07 11.45
CA GLU A 15 -1.50 18.17 11.91
C GLU A 15 -3.00 17.81 11.92
N ASN A 16 -3.46 16.95 11.01
CA ASN A 16 -4.88 16.68 10.82
C ASN A 16 -5.30 15.22 11.03
N GLY A 17 -4.33 14.30 11.13
CA GLY A 17 -4.60 12.87 11.26
C GLY A 17 -5.19 12.20 10.02
N ASP A 18 -5.21 12.88 8.88
CA ASP A 18 -5.78 12.37 7.64
C ASP A 18 -4.84 11.39 6.92
N TRP A 19 -5.45 10.39 6.26
CA TRP A 19 -4.76 9.40 5.42
C TRP A 19 -4.75 9.82 3.96
N LYS A 20 -4.46 11.06 3.67
CA LYS A 20 -4.42 11.61 2.31
C LYS A 20 -2.99 11.82 1.86
N GLY A 21 -2.70 11.41 0.63
CA GLY A 21 -1.43 11.73 -0.01
C GLY A 21 -1.33 13.21 -0.39
N LEU A 22 -0.11 13.67 -0.60
CA LEU A 22 0.15 15.02 -1.10
C LEU A 22 -0.43 15.17 -2.52
N VAL A 23 -1.20 16.23 -2.74
CA VAL A 23 -1.68 16.56 -4.09
C VAL A 23 -0.51 17.13 -4.89
N TYR A 24 -0.25 16.56 -6.06
CA TYR A 24 0.85 16.97 -6.92
C TYR A 24 0.44 18.12 -7.86
N GLY A 25 1.37 19.06 -8.09
CA GLY A 25 1.18 20.16 -9.04
C GLY A 25 0.26 21.28 -8.55
N PRO A 26 0.41 21.80 -7.31
CA PRO A 26 -0.32 22.98 -6.88
C PRO A 26 0.06 24.21 -7.71
N LYS A 27 -0.86 25.15 -7.84
CA LYS A 27 -0.52 26.50 -8.32
C LYS A 27 0.37 27.21 -7.30
N ALA A 28 1.13 28.21 -7.75
CA ALA A 28 2.09 28.91 -6.87
C ALA A 28 1.43 29.52 -5.64
N GLU A 29 0.23 30.06 -5.78
CA GLU A 29 -0.56 30.63 -4.68
C GLU A 29 -1.14 29.60 -3.69
N GLU A 30 -1.26 28.34 -4.11
CA GLU A 30 -1.78 27.25 -3.30
C GLU A 30 -0.65 26.45 -2.60
N ALA A 31 0.59 26.62 -3.08
CA ALA A 31 1.74 25.94 -2.51
C ALA A 31 1.89 26.30 -1.02
N ASN A 32 2.08 25.28 -0.18
CA ASN A 32 2.15 25.40 1.28
C ASN A 32 0.83 25.75 1.99
N THR A 33 -0.32 25.59 1.33
CA THR A 33 -1.63 25.78 1.96
C THR A 33 -2.45 24.48 1.96
N GLY A 34 -3.23 24.26 3.03
CA GLY A 34 -4.19 23.15 3.11
C GLY A 34 -3.62 21.79 2.71
N ILE A 35 -4.26 21.16 1.74
CA ILE A 35 -3.91 19.81 1.24
C ILE A 35 -2.55 19.70 0.54
N TYR A 36 -1.88 20.82 0.29
CA TYR A 36 -0.54 20.87 -0.30
C TYR A 36 0.57 20.97 0.75
N GLN A 37 0.23 21.00 2.03
CA GLN A 37 1.22 20.98 3.11
C GLN A 37 1.59 19.55 3.47
N SER A 38 2.89 19.23 3.46
CA SER A 38 3.39 17.88 3.78
C SER A 38 2.93 17.41 5.17
N LYS A 39 2.90 18.28 6.16
CA LYS A 39 2.46 17.94 7.52
C LYS A 39 0.98 17.53 7.62
N GLN A 40 0.17 17.89 6.64
CA GLN A 40 -1.25 17.50 6.56
C GLN A 40 -1.46 16.24 5.73
N CYS A 41 -0.40 15.70 5.12
CA CYS A 41 -0.45 14.53 4.26
C CYS A 41 0.13 13.31 4.96
N ALA A 42 -0.34 12.11 4.56
CA ALA A 42 0.23 10.86 5.01
C ALA A 42 1.66 10.69 4.47
N GLU A 43 2.56 10.23 5.30
CA GLU A 43 3.98 10.03 5.00
C GLU A 43 4.39 8.57 5.22
N LEU A 44 5.55 8.16 4.70
CA LEU A 44 6.08 6.80 4.92
C LEU A 44 6.50 6.62 6.38
N GLY A 45 5.63 6.00 7.18
CA GLY A 45 5.78 5.88 8.62
C GLY A 45 7.02 5.11 9.07
N PHE A 46 7.40 4.07 8.33
CA PHE A 46 8.58 3.25 8.66
C PHE A 46 9.91 3.98 8.43
N ILE A 47 9.94 5.02 7.58
CA ILE A 47 11.13 5.85 7.36
C ILE A 47 11.25 6.91 8.45
N ILE A 48 10.12 7.54 8.82
CA ILE A 48 10.09 8.74 9.66
C ILE A 48 10.00 8.35 11.14
N LYS A 49 9.13 7.38 11.48
CA LYS A 49 8.84 7.00 12.86
C LYS A 49 10.03 6.37 13.58
N ASP A 50 10.82 5.58 12.87
CA ASP A 50 11.93 4.83 13.45
C ASP A 50 13.30 5.50 13.22
N GLY A 51 13.31 6.73 12.71
CA GLY A 51 14.55 7.44 12.38
C GLY A 51 15.26 6.81 11.19
N TYR A 52 16.56 6.50 11.31
CA TYR A 52 17.35 5.85 10.26
C TYR A 52 17.45 4.31 10.35
N PRO A 53 16.48 3.54 10.86
CA PRO A 53 16.58 2.08 10.89
C PRO A 53 16.52 1.46 9.50
N TYR A 54 16.11 2.20 8.47
CA TYR A 54 16.17 1.73 7.10
C TYR A 54 17.60 1.34 6.66
N LYS A 55 18.65 1.82 7.34
CA LYS A 55 20.04 1.41 7.08
C LYS A 55 20.32 -0.06 7.36
N SER A 56 19.57 -0.65 8.28
CA SER A 56 19.68 -2.07 8.65
C SER A 56 18.49 -2.91 8.17
N ARG A 57 17.49 -2.29 7.52
CA ARG A 57 16.38 -3.02 6.93
C ARG A 57 16.86 -3.79 5.70
N PRO A 58 16.51 -5.08 5.56
CA PRO A 58 16.76 -5.82 4.33
C PRO A 58 16.14 -5.09 3.13
N TYR A 59 16.86 -5.02 2.05
CA TYR A 59 16.34 -4.48 0.80
C TYR A 59 15.58 -5.59 0.05
N ASP A 60 14.29 -5.39 -0.12
CA ASP A 60 13.43 -6.33 -0.85
C ASP A 60 13.72 -6.20 -2.35
N LEU A 61 14.40 -7.18 -2.93
CA LEU A 61 14.70 -7.20 -4.37
C LEU A 61 13.50 -7.67 -5.18
N PHE A 62 12.77 -8.66 -4.68
CA PHE A 62 11.61 -9.25 -5.33
C PHE A 62 10.75 -9.97 -4.31
N LEU A 63 9.49 -9.59 -4.22
CA LEU A 63 8.57 -10.12 -3.22
C LEU A 63 7.67 -11.21 -3.82
N SER A 64 7.22 -12.16 -2.99
CA SER A 64 6.33 -13.23 -3.42
C SER A 64 5.00 -12.72 -3.96
N GLU A 65 4.47 -11.64 -3.41
CA GLU A 65 3.27 -10.96 -3.90
C GLU A 65 3.42 -10.46 -5.33
N GLU A 66 4.60 -9.98 -5.73
CA GLU A 66 4.87 -9.55 -7.10
C GLU A 66 4.76 -10.73 -8.08
N VAL A 67 5.28 -11.90 -7.72
CA VAL A 67 5.16 -13.12 -8.52
C VAL A 67 3.70 -13.48 -8.73
N HIS A 68 2.90 -13.47 -7.66
CA HIS A 68 1.48 -13.79 -7.73
C HIS A 68 0.71 -12.82 -8.63
N PHE A 69 0.96 -11.50 -8.51
CA PHE A 69 0.31 -10.51 -9.36
C PHE A 69 0.72 -10.63 -10.83
N LEU A 70 2.00 -10.88 -11.12
CA LEU A 70 2.46 -11.14 -12.49
C LEU A 70 1.79 -12.38 -13.10
N LYS A 71 1.67 -13.48 -12.34
CA LYS A 71 0.95 -14.68 -12.79
C LYS A 71 -0.53 -14.39 -13.00
N ALA A 72 -1.18 -13.67 -12.08
CA ALA A 72 -2.57 -13.28 -12.24
C ALA A 72 -2.80 -12.47 -13.53
N GLU A 73 -1.89 -11.54 -13.83
CA GLU A 73 -1.94 -10.77 -15.07
C GLU A 73 -1.77 -11.65 -16.31
N LEU A 74 -0.82 -12.58 -16.31
CA LEU A 74 -0.61 -13.52 -17.44
C LEU A 74 -1.84 -14.40 -17.68
N TYR A 75 -2.50 -14.87 -16.62
CA TYR A 75 -3.75 -15.63 -16.72
C TYR A 75 -4.90 -14.76 -17.24
N ALA A 76 -5.06 -13.55 -16.69
CA ALA A 76 -6.13 -12.64 -17.11
C ALA A 76 -6.00 -12.19 -18.57
N ARG A 77 -4.76 -12.06 -19.07
CA ARG A 77 -4.47 -11.74 -20.47
C ARG A 77 -4.51 -12.95 -21.42
N GLY A 78 -4.68 -14.16 -20.89
CA GLY A 78 -4.72 -15.38 -21.69
C GLY A 78 -3.38 -15.82 -22.29
N PHE A 79 -2.24 -15.31 -21.79
CA PHE A 79 -0.91 -15.74 -22.23
C PHE A 79 -0.59 -17.16 -21.78
N ILE A 80 -1.08 -17.55 -20.62
CA ILE A 80 -0.99 -18.91 -20.10
C ILE A 80 -2.32 -19.28 -19.44
N ALA A 81 -2.64 -20.58 -19.40
CA ALA A 81 -3.86 -21.07 -18.75
C ALA A 81 -3.69 -21.07 -17.23
N GLY A 82 -4.71 -20.60 -16.51
CA GLY A 82 -4.73 -20.58 -15.04
C GLY A 82 -5.87 -19.76 -14.49
N ASP A 83 -5.98 -19.71 -13.16
CA ASP A 83 -7.00 -18.94 -12.44
C ASP A 83 -6.41 -17.60 -11.95
N ALA A 84 -6.69 -16.54 -12.71
CA ALA A 84 -6.24 -15.19 -12.41
C ALA A 84 -6.73 -14.70 -11.04
N LYS A 85 -7.95 -15.06 -10.65
CA LYS A 85 -8.53 -14.65 -9.37
C LYS A 85 -7.81 -15.30 -8.19
N SER A 86 -7.56 -16.59 -8.27
CA SER A 86 -6.85 -17.35 -7.23
C SER A 86 -5.45 -16.78 -7.01
N GLU A 87 -4.70 -16.51 -8.08
CA GLU A 87 -3.37 -15.91 -7.98
C GLU A 87 -3.42 -14.47 -7.46
N TYR A 88 -4.39 -13.66 -7.85
CA TYR A 88 -4.58 -12.33 -7.29
C TYR A 88 -4.83 -12.37 -5.78
N GLU A 89 -5.76 -13.23 -5.32
CA GLU A 89 -6.03 -13.39 -3.89
C GLU A 89 -4.81 -13.90 -3.12
N ALA A 90 -4.00 -14.80 -3.72
CA ALA A 90 -2.74 -15.25 -3.13
C ALA A 90 -1.73 -14.11 -2.99
N GLY A 91 -1.61 -13.25 -3.99
CA GLY A 91 -0.76 -12.04 -3.93
C GLY A 91 -1.19 -11.08 -2.82
N VAL A 92 -2.50 -10.85 -2.69
CA VAL A 92 -3.03 -10.02 -1.59
C VAL A 92 -2.68 -10.63 -0.23
N ARG A 93 -2.88 -11.94 -0.05
CA ARG A 93 -2.54 -12.66 1.19
C ARG A 93 -1.05 -12.57 1.51
N ALA A 94 -0.18 -12.75 0.51
CA ALA A 94 1.26 -12.61 0.67
C ALA A 94 1.63 -11.20 1.13
N SER A 95 1.05 -10.16 0.52
CA SER A 95 1.26 -8.77 0.93
C SER A 95 0.80 -8.50 2.37
N PHE A 96 -0.34 -9.04 2.79
CA PHE A 96 -0.80 -8.93 4.17
C PHE A 96 0.14 -9.63 5.16
N ALA A 97 0.75 -10.75 4.76
CA ALA A 97 1.76 -11.44 5.55
C ALA A 97 3.05 -10.62 5.68
N THR A 98 3.53 -10.04 4.58
CA THR A 98 4.70 -9.15 4.56
C THR A 98 4.55 -7.99 5.56
N TRP A 99 3.34 -7.41 5.67
CA TRP A 99 3.06 -6.31 6.59
C TRP A 99 2.53 -6.73 7.97
N GLY A 100 2.43 -8.04 8.25
CA GLY A 100 2.03 -8.58 9.56
C GLY A 100 0.58 -8.29 9.96
N VAL A 101 -0.34 -8.27 8.98
CA VAL A 101 -1.79 -8.02 9.18
C VAL A 101 -2.67 -9.12 8.59
N THR A 102 -2.23 -10.35 8.64
CA THR A 102 -2.89 -11.52 8.04
C THR A 102 -4.30 -11.79 8.57
N SER A 103 -4.59 -11.42 9.80
CA SER A 103 -5.93 -11.61 10.40
C SER A 103 -7.04 -10.80 9.71
N GLU A 104 -6.70 -9.77 8.95
CA GLU A 104 -7.64 -8.85 8.33
C GLU A 104 -7.86 -9.11 6.83
N VAL A 105 -7.14 -10.09 6.25
CA VAL A 105 -7.12 -10.31 4.81
C VAL A 105 -8.46 -10.82 4.25
N ASP A 106 -9.16 -11.69 4.97
CA ASP A 106 -10.44 -12.24 4.50
C ASP A 106 -11.53 -11.16 4.49
N ASP A 107 -11.58 -10.31 5.50
CA ASP A 107 -12.49 -9.16 5.54
C ASP A 107 -12.17 -8.17 4.43
N TYR A 108 -10.89 -7.93 4.16
CA TYR A 108 -10.44 -7.05 3.08
C TYR A 108 -10.87 -7.59 1.71
N LEU A 109 -10.61 -8.86 1.42
CA LEU A 109 -10.98 -9.51 0.17
C LEU A 109 -12.50 -9.52 -0.04
N THR A 110 -13.27 -9.79 1.02
CA THR A 110 -14.73 -9.78 0.94
C THR A 110 -15.28 -8.37 0.68
N SER A 111 -14.78 -7.36 1.39
CA SER A 111 -15.23 -5.97 1.25
C SER A 111 -14.91 -5.33 -0.10
N ASN A 112 -13.95 -5.86 -0.84
CA ASN A 112 -13.51 -5.31 -2.14
C ASN A 112 -13.96 -6.16 -3.34
N ARG A 113 -14.72 -7.24 -3.12
CA ARG A 113 -15.28 -8.06 -4.21
C ARG A 113 -16.40 -7.37 -5.00
N GLU A 114 -17.02 -6.35 -4.42
CA GLU A 114 -18.19 -5.68 -4.98
C GLU A 114 -17.86 -4.33 -5.66
N LYS A 115 -16.59 -4.03 -5.80
CA LYS A 115 -16.10 -2.81 -6.48
C LYS A 115 -15.36 -3.14 -7.76
#